data_fda271eabff7fd533ca66e9a43ae7cb4
#
_entry.id   fda271eabff7fd533ca66e9a43ae7cb4
#
_cell.length_a   1.000
_cell.length_b   1.000
_cell.length_c   1.000
_cell.angle_alpha   90.00
_cell.angle_beta   90.00
_cell.angle_gamma   90.00
#
_symmetry.space_group_name_H-M   'P 1'
#
loop_
_entity.id
_entity.type
_entity.pdbx_description
1 polymer ?
#
loop_
_entity_poly.entity_id
_entity_poly.type
_entity_poly.pdbx_seq_one_letter_code
_entity_poly.pdbx_strand_id
1 'polypeptide(L)'
;MPPKPPHPLLWLAEPLQDDPSYLDKAMFGGRAVHYGGRFVLYLSWKEEPWRGVLVPTEREHQPALIAEFPALAPHPILPKWLYLPEASPTFEADAARLVALIRRLDPRLG
;
A
#
# COMPACT_ATOMS: atom_id res chain seq x y z
N MET A 1 31.09 0.79 0.73
CA MET A 1 29.96 0.98 -0.17
C MET A 1 28.89 1.78 0.54
N PRO A 2 28.36 2.81 -0.11
CA PRO A 2 27.22 3.49 0.50
C PRO A 2 26.02 2.53 0.59
N PRO A 3 25.18 2.64 1.64
CA PRO A 3 23.99 1.82 1.74
C PRO A 3 23.04 2.13 0.58
N LYS A 4 22.23 1.16 0.19
CA LYS A 4 21.19 1.40 -0.79
C LYS A 4 20.22 2.46 -0.25
N PRO A 5 19.77 3.40 -1.11
CA PRO A 5 18.74 4.33 -0.65
C PRO A 5 17.46 3.57 -0.30
N PRO A 6 16.66 4.06 0.65
CA PRO A 6 15.38 3.44 0.97
C PRO A 6 14.45 3.49 -0.25
N HIS A 7 13.46 2.60 -0.28
CA HIS A 7 12.46 2.62 -1.33
C HIS A 7 11.80 4.01 -1.41
N PRO A 8 11.58 4.56 -2.63
CA PRO A 8 11.04 5.91 -2.79
C PRO A 8 9.70 6.17 -2.10
N LEU A 9 8.90 5.13 -1.84
CA LEU A 9 7.60 5.27 -1.19
C LEU A 9 7.59 4.82 0.27
N LEU A 10 8.74 4.38 0.81
CA LEU A 10 8.76 3.84 2.17
C LEU A 10 8.32 4.86 3.23
N TRP A 11 8.51 6.15 2.96
CA TRP A 11 8.08 7.21 3.86
C TRP A 11 6.56 7.19 4.12
N LEU A 12 5.77 6.63 3.22
CA LEU A 12 4.33 6.49 3.43
C LEU A 12 4.00 5.60 4.63
N ALA A 13 4.86 4.64 4.94
CA ALA A 13 4.65 3.71 6.05
C ALA A 13 5.19 4.24 7.38
N GLU A 14 5.80 5.42 7.40
CA GLU A 14 6.40 5.99 8.62
C GLU A 14 5.46 6.00 9.83
N PRO A 15 4.16 6.36 9.70
CA PRO A 15 3.26 6.32 10.85
C PRO A 15 3.03 4.94 11.46
N LEU A 16 3.45 3.87 10.78
CA LEU A 16 3.29 2.50 11.27
C LEU A 16 4.56 1.97 11.95
N GLN A 17 5.70 2.62 11.72
CA GLN A 17 7.01 2.05 12.05
C GLN A 17 7.33 2.01 13.54
N ASP A 18 6.61 2.73 14.37
CA ASP A 18 6.79 2.73 15.82
C ASP A 18 6.09 1.56 16.52
N ASP A 19 5.28 0.80 15.81
CA ASP A 19 4.57 -0.34 16.37
C ASP A 19 5.44 -1.61 16.25
N PRO A 20 5.54 -2.44 17.32
CA PRO A 20 6.34 -3.67 17.27
C PRO A 20 5.91 -4.66 16.19
N SER A 21 4.65 -4.60 15.74
CA SER A 21 4.16 -5.50 14.69
C SER A 21 4.56 -5.07 13.28
N TYR A 22 5.11 -3.85 13.13
CA TYR A 22 5.54 -3.36 11.82
C TYR A 22 6.72 -4.19 11.31
N LEU A 23 6.63 -4.56 10.04
CA LEU A 23 7.71 -5.23 9.33
C LEU A 23 7.64 -4.84 7.87
N ASP A 24 8.76 -4.41 7.29
CA ASP A 24 8.86 -4.27 5.85
C ASP A 24 9.99 -5.15 5.33
N LYS A 25 9.83 -5.68 4.12
CA LYS A 25 10.84 -6.52 3.49
C LYS A 25 10.80 -6.42 1.98
N ALA A 26 11.93 -6.66 1.35
CA ALA A 26 12.01 -6.68 -0.11
C ALA A 26 11.16 -7.82 -0.68
N MET A 27 10.39 -7.53 -1.72
CA MET A 27 9.56 -8.50 -2.41
C MET A 27 9.35 -8.03 -3.86
N PHE A 28 9.72 -8.87 -4.83
CA PHE A 28 9.52 -8.60 -6.26
C PHE A 28 10.02 -7.22 -6.71
N GLY A 29 11.14 -6.76 -6.16
CA GLY A 29 11.70 -5.45 -6.49
C GLY A 29 11.03 -4.27 -5.81
N GLY A 30 9.98 -4.50 -5.04
CA GLY A 30 9.31 -3.49 -4.23
C GLY A 30 9.47 -3.76 -2.74
N ARG A 31 8.58 -3.19 -1.94
CA ARG A 31 8.63 -3.33 -0.49
C ARG A 31 7.28 -3.79 0.04
N ALA A 32 7.25 -4.98 0.64
CA ALA A 32 6.06 -5.51 1.30
C ALA A 32 5.99 -4.97 2.73
N VAL A 33 4.85 -4.40 3.12
CA VAL A 33 4.63 -3.85 4.45
C VAL A 33 3.63 -4.70 5.20
N HIS A 34 4.02 -5.16 6.39
CA HIS A 34 3.16 -5.92 7.30
C HIS A 34 2.90 -5.11 8.56
N TYR A 35 1.70 -5.22 9.09
CA TYR A 35 1.28 -4.53 10.31
C TYR A 35 0.18 -5.33 10.99
N GLY A 36 0.29 -5.51 12.31
CA GLY A 36 -0.69 -6.29 13.05
C GLY A 36 -0.80 -7.75 12.60
N GLY A 37 0.31 -8.32 12.08
CA GLY A 37 0.31 -9.68 11.57
C GLY A 37 -0.29 -9.86 10.19
N ARG A 38 -0.58 -8.76 9.46
CA ARG A 38 -1.20 -8.79 8.14
C ARG A 38 -0.32 -8.12 7.10
N PHE A 39 -0.36 -8.63 5.87
CA PHE A 39 0.24 -7.97 4.72
C PHE A 39 -0.71 -6.86 4.25
N VAL A 40 -0.34 -5.60 4.48
CA VAL A 40 -1.26 -4.47 4.33
C VAL A 40 -0.99 -3.56 3.15
N LEU A 41 0.27 -3.46 2.70
CA LEU A 41 0.64 -2.64 1.55
C LEU A 41 1.78 -3.29 0.79
N TYR A 42 1.80 -3.06 -0.53
CA TYR A 42 2.95 -3.32 -1.37
C TYR A 42 3.35 -2.02 -2.05
N LEU A 43 4.57 -1.57 -1.80
CA LEU A 43 5.11 -0.34 -2.37
C LEU A 43 5.93 -0.69 -3.60
N SER A 44 5.59 -0.11 -4.76
CA SER A 44 6.24 -0.40 -6.01
C SER A 44 6.65 0.87 -6.74
N TRP A 45 7.82 0.84 -7.36
CA TRP A 45 8.35 1.98 -8.14
C TRP A 45 8.69 1.57 -9.58
N LYS A 46 8.15 0.46 -10.05
CA LYS A 46 8.31 0.01 -11.42
C LYS A 46 7.43 0.85 -12.36
N GLU A 47 7.53 0.61 -13.66
CA GLU A 47 6.67 1.28 -14.63
C GLU A 47 5.20 0.91 -14.43
N GLU A 48 4.31 1.78 -14.92
CA GLU A 48 2.89 1.49 -14.92
C GLU A 48 2.58 0.10 -15.53
N PRO A 49 1.65 -0.66 -14.98
CA PRO A 49 0.73 -0.33 -13.86
C PRO A 49 1.29 -0.72 -12.47
N TRP A 50 2.59 -0.52 -12.23
CA TRP A 50 3.24 -0.96 -10.99
C TRP A 50 3.88 0.18 -10.21
N ARG A 51 3.62 1.43 -10.57
CA ARG A 51 4.21 2.57 -9.83
C ARG A 51 3.19 3.14 -8.87
N GLY A 52 3.36 2.86 -7.59
CA GLY A 52 2.48 3.35 -6.55
C GLY A 52 2.29 2.33 -5.43
N VAL A 53 1.08 2.29 -4.91
CA VAL A 53 0.72 1.45 -3.77
C VAL A 53 -0.30 0.40 -4.22
N LEU A 54 -0.04 -0.86 -3.89
CA LEU A 54 -1.02 -1.92 -4.03
C LEU A 54 -1.56 -2.28 -2.65
N VAL A 55 -2.86 -2.50 -2.57
CA VAL A 55 -3.57 -2.78 -1.33
C VAL A 55 -4.10 -4.20 -1.38
N PRO A 56 -3.44 -5.15 -0.69
CA PRO A 56 -3.97 -6.49 -0.55
C PRO A 56 -5.31 -6.44 0.21
N THR A 57 -6.33 -7.05 -0.35
CA THR A 57 -7.66 -7.07 0.28
C THR A 57 -8.50 -8.20 -0.31
N GLU A 58 -9.58 -8.54 0.37
CA GLU A 58 -10.55 -9.48 -0.17
C GLU A 58 -11.50 -8.77 -1.14
N ARG A 59 -11.94 -9.50 -2.18
CA ARG A 59 -12.82 -8.92 -3.21
C ARG A 59 -14.10 -8.33 -2.65
N GLU A 60 -14.63 -8.91 -1.57
CA GLU A 60 -15.85 -8.41 -0.92
C GLU A 60 -15.69 -7.00 -0.35
N HIS A 61 -14.46 -6.58 -0.05
CA HIS A 61 -14.17 -5.24 0.50
C HIS A 61 -13.88 -4.20 -0.58
N GLN A 62 -13.66 -4.61 -1.83
CA GLN A 62 -13.28 -3.68 -2.89
C GLN A 62 -14.34 -2.60 -3.17
N PRO A 63 -15.64 -2.92 -3.27
CA PRO A 63 -16.63 -1.87 -3.54
C PRO A 63 -16.62 -0.76 -2.49
N ALA A 64 -16.52 -1.10 -1.21
CA ALA A 64 -16.50 -0.12 -0.14
C ALA A 64 -15.22 0.75 -0.18
N LEU A 65 -14.08 0.12 -0.44
CA LEU A 65 -12.81 0.85 -0.55
C LEU A 65 -12.78 1.76 -1.77
N ILE A 66 -13.28 1.32 -2.91
CA ILE A 66 -13.34 2.15 -4.12
C ILE A 66 -14.29 3.32 -3.93
N ALA A 67 -15.41 3.12 -3.24
CA ALA A 67 -16.33 4.20 -2.93
C ALA A 67 -15.69 5.27 -2.04
N GLU A 68 -14.88 4.84 -1.07
CA GLU A 68 -14.18 5.75 -0.17
C GLU A 68 -12.95 6.40 -0.82
N PHE A 69 -12.28 5.67 -1.72
CA PHE A 69 -11.08 6.11 -2.42
C PHE A 69 -11.28 5.94 -3.93
N PRO A 70 -11.91 6.89 -4.63
CA PRO A 70 -12.21 6.73 -6.05
C PRO A 70 -11.00 6.53 -6.97
N ALA A 71 -9.79 6.90 -6.51
CA ALA A 71 -8.57 6.65 -7.26
C ALA A 71 -8.12 5.18 -7.24
N LEU A 72 -8.64 4.38 -6.31
CA LEU A 72 -8.35 2.95 -6.25
C LEU A 72 -9.12 2.21 -7.35
N ALA A 73 -8.46 1.24 -7.98
CA ALA A 73 -9.09 0.33 -8.94
C ALA A 73 -8.45 -1.04 -8.81
N PRO A 74 -9.15 -2.12 -9.19
CA PRO A 74 -8.51 -3.43 -9.24
C PRO A 74 -7.29 -3.40 -10.15
N HIS A 75 -6.19 -3.99 -9.70
CA HIS A 75 -4.98 -4.04 -10.52
C HIS A 75 -5.23 -4.91 -11.77
N PRO A 76 -4.80 -4.47 -12.95
CA PRO A 76 -5.12 -5.20 -14.19
C PRO A 76 -4.54 -6.62 -14.26
N ILE A 77 -3.45 -6.89 -13.52
CA ILE A 77 -2.80 -8.20 -13.50
C ILE A 77 -3.13 -8.97 -12.22
N LEU A 78 -3.27 -8.26 -11.10
CA LEU A 78 -3.60 -8.85 -9.79
C LEU A 78 -4.93 -8.28 -9.29
N PRO A 79 -6.07 -8.70 -9.87
CA PRO A 79 -7.35 -8.03 -9.61
C PRO A 79 -7.90 -8.19 -8.18
N LYS A 80 -7.32 -9.08 -7.37
CA LYS A 80 -7.64 -9.15 -5.94
C LYS A 80 -7.05 -7.97 -5.16
N TRP A 81 -6.01 -7.33 -5.70
CA TRP A 81 -5.38 -6.18 -5.08
C TRP A 81 -5.88 -4.90 -5.73
N LEU A 82 -6.10 -3.88 -4.91
CA LEU A 82 -6.42 -2.56 -5.41
C LEU A 82 -5.12 -1.79 -5.67
N TYR A 83 -5.12 -0.96 -6.70
CA TYR A 83 -3.96 -0.19 -7.10
C TYR A 83 -4.24 1.30 -6.98
N LEU A 84 -3.36 2.00 -6.29
CA LEU A 84 -3.34 3.47 -6.20
C LEU A 84 -2.12 3.96 -6.97
N PRO A 85 -2.32 4.51 -8.20
CA PRO A 85 -1.20 4.98 -9.01
C PRO A 85 -0.53 6.20 -8.39
N GLU A 86 0.81 6.22 -8.39
CA GLU A 86 1.57 7.38 -7.92
C GLU A 86 1.25 8.63 -8.75
N ALA A 87 0.89 8.47 -10.02
CA ALA A 87 0.51 9.58 -10.88
C ALA A 87 -0.86 10.18 -10.57
N SER A 88 -1.66 9.57 -9.69
CA SER A 88 -2.96 10.12 -9.30
C SER A 88 -2.76 11.48 -8.62
N PRO A 89 -3.57 12.51 -8.98
CA PRO A 89 -3.48 13.83 -8.33
C PRO A 89 -3.71 13.79 -6.82
N THR A 90 -4.41 12.76 -6.31
CA THR A 90 -4.71 12.63 -4.89
C THR A 90 -3.87 11.54 -4.20
N PHE A 91 -2.79 11.10 -4.85
CA PHE A 91 -2.01 9.95 -4.38
C PHE A 91 -1.55 10.10 -2.93
N GLU A 92 -0.91 11.20 -2.59
CA GLU A 92 -0.35 11.37 -1.24
C GLU A 92 -1.44 11.41 -0.17
N ALA A 93 -2.53 12.14 -0.42
CA ALA A 93 -3.64 12.23 0.51
C ALA A 93 -4.33 10.87 0.70
N ASP A 94 -4.56 10.15 -0.40
CA ASP A 94 -5.21 8.84 -0.34
C ASP A 94 -4.30 7.81 0.36
N ALA A 95 -3.01 7.81 0.05
CA ALA A 95 -2.06 6.92 0.71
C ALA A 95 -2.00 7.17 2.21
N ALA A 96 -1.98 8.44 2.63
CA ALA A 96 -1.98 8.79 4.06
C ALA A 96 -3.25 8.30 4.76
N ARG A 97 -4.41 8.41 4.10
CA ARG A 97 -5.67 7.92 4.66
C ARG A 97 -5.69 6.39 4.75
N LEU A 98 -5.18 5.70 3.74
CA LEU A 98 -5.04 4.23 3.79
C LEU A 98 -4.15 3.80 4.95
N VAL A 99 -3.02 4.45 5.15
CA VAL A 99 -2.12 4.17 6.26
C VAL A 99 -2.81 4.41 7.60
N ALA A 100 -3.61 5.47 7.72
CA ALA A 100 -4.39 5.73 8.93
C ALA A 100 -5.40 4.61 9.23
N LEU A 101 -6.07 4.09 8.20
CA LEU A 101 -6.96 2.95 8.35
C LEU A 101 -6.21 1.68 8.78
N ILE A 102 -5.04 1.43 8.20
CA ILE A 102 -4.18 0.31 8.59
C ILE A 102 -3.82 0.42 10.06
N ARG A 103 -3.43 1.60 10.52
CA ARG A 103 -3.06 1.83 11.93
C ARG A 103 -4.23 1.53 12.86
N ARG A 104 -5.46 1.71 12.42
CA ARG A 104 -6.67 1.37 13.16
C ARG A 104 -7.05 -0.10 13.06
N LEU A 105 -6.27 -0.89 12.34
CA LEU A 105 -6.54 -2.31 12.08
C LEU A 105 -7.89 -2.51 11.35
N ASP A 106 -8.20 -1.66 10.39
CA ASP A 106 -9.41 -1.78 9.58
C ASP A 106 -9.45 -3.16 8.92
N PRO A 107 -10.53 -3.94 9.14
CA PRO A 107 -10.59 -5.32 8.65
C PRO A 107 -10.64 -5.46 7.12
N ARG A 108 -10.90 -4.36 6.40
CA ARG A 108 -10.90 -4.38 4.93
C ARG A 108 -9.49 -4.42 4.36
N LEU A 109 -8.47 -4.10 5.15
CA LEU A 109 -7.07 -3.99 4.71
C LEU A 109 -6.25 -5.16 5.22
N GLY A 110 -5.61 -5.87 4.29
CA GLY A 110 -4.78 -7.01 4.62
C GLY A 110 -5.37 -8.37 4.34
#